data_7f4cff9cf315fc9b0360b4630b0aed1d
#
_entry.id   7f4cff9cf315fc9b0360b4630b0aed1d
#
_cell.length_a   1.000
_cell.length_b   1.000
_cell.length_c   1.000
_cell.angle_alpha   90.00
_cell.angle_beta   90.00
_cell.angle_gamma   90.00
#
_symmetry.space_group_name_H-M   'P 1'
#
loop_
_entity.id
_entity.type
_entity.pdbx_description
1 polymer ?
#
loop_
_entity_poly.entity_id
_entity_poly.type
_entity_poly.pdbx_seq_one_letter_code
_entity_poly.pdbx_strand_id
1 'polypeptide(L)'
;MVQMLHDMIVVRTFESMLDSIKKTGAWEGVEYNHPGPAHLGIGQESAYVGQSYVLSPDDFIFGSHRSHGEILAKCYSAMHQMDESQLEGIMKGFLGGETLSYAEKIDYKDTKDLTENFILFGALAEIFARKSGFNRGLGGSMHTFFLPFGSYPNNAIVGGSAPIANGAALFKRINRKPGIVISNIGDAAMACGPVWEAMNFAAMDQFRSLWREEDGGNPPILFNFFNNFYGMGGQTFGETMGYEILARVGAALNPEAMHAERVDGLNPLAVADATTRKKKILEEGRGPVLMDTITYRFSGHSPSDASSYRTKEEVELWEQVDCIKEYSNLLISNGLTTQDEIDGYAASLTDKLVKVLKLAIDDEATPRVADGYIDTVMFSNEKVEAFDDATPEIDLEDNPRVKALAKKVRTSVDENGKPVSKMRMYQFRDGLFE
;
A
#
# COMPACT_ATOMS: atom_id res chain seq x y z
N MET A 1 -13.32 -5.39 -20.06
CA MET A 1 -12.95 -3.98 -20.38
C MET A 1 -13.81 -3.00 -19.57
N VAL A 2 -15.14 -3.04 -19.65
CA VAL A 2 -16.01 -2.20 -18.80
C VAL A 2 -15.74 -2.44 -17.29
N GLN A 3 -15.54 -3.69 -16.88
CA GLN A 3 -15.19 -4.01 -15.49
C GLN A 3 -13.91 -3.32 -15.00
N MET A 4 -12.87 -3.19 -15.85
CA MET A 4 -11.69 -2.41 -15.49
C MET A 4 -12.02 -0.94 -15.23
N LEU A 5 -12.92 -0.36 -16.02
CA LEU A 5 -13.39 1.01 -15.79
C LEU A 5 -14.12 1.13 -14.45
N HIS A 6 -15.00 0.18 -14.15
CA HIS A 6 -15.70 0.14 -12.86
C HIS A 6 -14.72 0.07 -11.68
N ASP A 7 -13.73 -0.82 -11.75
CA ASP A 7 -12.71 -0.96 -10.70
C ASP A 7 -11.87 0.32 -10.54
N MET A 8 -11.56 1.02 -11.65
CA MET A 8 -10.90 2.33 -11.61
C MET A 8 -11.78 3.39 -10.93
N ILE A 9 -13.08 3.40 -11.21
CA ILE A 9 -14.05 4.32 -10.57
C ILE A 9 -14.15 4.03 -9.07
N VAL A 10 -14.11 2.75 -8.66
CA VAL A 10 -14.07 2.38 -7.23
C VAL A 10 -12.87 3.00 -6.54
N VAL A 11 -11.67 2.81 -7.09
CA VAL A 11 -10.44 3.38 -6.51
C VAL A 11 -10.54 4.90 -6.42
N ARG A 12 -10.94 5.58 -7.51
CA ARG A 12 -11.08 7.03 -7.58
C ARG A 12 -12.08 7.55 -6.55
N THR A 13 -13.26 6.95 -6.48
CA THR A 13 -14.33 7.42 -5.59
C THR A 13 -13.95 7.21 -4.12
N PHE A 14 -13.35 6.06 -3.79
CA PHE A 14 -12.88 5.76 -2.46
C PHE A 14 -11.78 6.74 -2.00
N GLU A 15 -10.80 7.02 -2.83
CA GLU A 15 -9.72 7.96 -2.49
C GLU A 15 -10.19 9.42 -2.48
N SER A 16 -11.13 9.80 -3.37
CA SER A 16 -11.75 11.12 -3.37
C SER A 16 -12.58 11.37 -2.11
N MET A 17 -13.25 10.34 -1.59
CA MET A 17 -13.91 10.41 -0.29
C MET A 17 -12.90 10.70 0.82
N LEU A 18 -11.78 9.99 0.87
CA LEU A 18 -10.73 10.23 1.87
C LEU A 18 -10.12 11.63 1.73
N ASP A 19 -9.90 12.09 0.51
CA ASP A 19 -9.38 13.44 0.22
C ASP A 19 -10.34 14.53 0.75
N SER A 20 -11.64 14.40 0.44
CA SER A 20 -12.67 15.30 0.91
C SER A 20 -12.74 15.35 2.45
N ILE A 21 -12.80 14.20 3.09
CA ILE A 21 -12.80 14.08 4.56
C ILE A 21 -11.57 14.78 5.16
N LYS A 22 -10.38 14.59 4.55
CA LYS A 22 -9.14 15.22 5.05
C LYS A 22 -9.10 16.73 4.84
N LYS A 23 -9.64 17.24 3.74
CA LYS A 23 -9.60 18.68 3.39
C LYS A 23 -10.74 19.48 4.00
N THR A 24 -11.93 18.90 4.05
CA THR A 24 -13.16 19.64 4.42
C THR A 24 -13.82 19.12 5.70
N GLY A 25 -13.42 17.97 6.21
CA GLY A 25 -14.08 17.33 7.36
C GLY A 25 -15.41 16.66 7.03
N ALA A 26 -15.76 16.52 5.74
CA ALA A 26 -17.02 15.92 5.31
C ALA A 26 -16.94 15.30 3.92
N TRP A 27 -17.85 14.36 3.62
CA TRP A 27 -18.11 13.84 2.29
C TRP A 27 -19.57 13.41 2.16
N GLU A 28 -20.24 13.84 1.08
CA GLU A 28 -21.66 13.52 0.77
C GLU A 28 -22.59 13.73 1.99
N GLY A 29 -22.41 14.83 2.70
CA GLY A 29 -23.21 15.19 3.87
C GLY A 29 -22.88 14.40 5.15
N VAL A 30 -21.86 13.54 5.14
CA VAL A 30 -21.35 12.82 6.31
C VAL A 30 -20.13 13.55 6.86
N GLU A 31 -20.24 14.08 8.06
CA GLU A 31 -19.13 14.75 8.75
C GLU A 31 -18.24 13.75 9.47
N TYR A 32 -16.94 13.84 9.25
CA TYR A 32 -15.93 13.05 9.96
C TYR A 32 -14.56 13.72 9.89
N ASN A 33 -13.91 13.87 11.03
CA ASN A 33 -12.54 14.36 11.10
C ASN A 33 -11.59 13.18 11.30
N HIS A 34 -10.97 12.70 10.22
CA HIS A 34 -10.01 11.61 10.27
C HIS A 34 -8.65 12.12 10.77
N PRO A 35 -8.16 11.69 11.96
CA PRO A 35 -6.89 12.18 12.52
C PRO A 35 -5.66 11.58 11.83
N GLY A 36 -5.80 10.40 11.22
CA GLY A 36 -4.70 9.67 10.58
C GLY A 36 -4.23 10.28 9.25
N PRO A 37 -3.08 9.86 8.73
CA PRO A 37 -2.63 10.21 7.38
C PRO A 37 -3.51 9.54 6.32
N ALA A 38 -3.51 10.08 5.10
CA ALA A 38 -4.06 9.44 3.91
C ALA A 38 -3.16 9.77 2.72
N HIS A 39 -2.39 8.80 2.26
CA HIS A 39 -1.52 8.98 1.09
C HIS A 39 -2.29 8.51 -0.14
N LEU A 40 -2.79 9.46 -0.93
CA LEU A 40 -3.69 9.20 -2.04
C LEU A 40 -2.96 8.97 -3.36
N GLY A 41 -3.45 8.02 -4.13
CA GLY A 41 -2.96 7.70 -5.47
C GLY A 41 -3.83 8.22 -6.61
N ILE A 42 -4.71 9.21 -6.34
CA ILE A 42 -5.61 9.78 -7.34
C ILE A 42 -4.85 10.19 -8.59
N GLY A 43 -5.26 9.69 -9.75
CA GLY A 43 -4.60 9.83 -11.05
C GLY A 43 -3.80 8.59 -11.48
N GLN A 44 -3.61 7.59 -10.60
CA GLN A 44 -2.85 6.37 -10.86
C GLN A 44 -3.72 5.10 -10.97
N GLU A 45 -5.04 5.23 -11.04
CA GLU A 45 -6.01 4.12 -10.98
C GLU A 45 -5.78 3.08 -12.07
N SER A 46 -5.48 3.53 -13.28
CA SER A 46 -5.19 2.65 -14.43
C SER A 46 -3.98 1.73 -14.18
N ALA A 47 -2.96 2.24 -13.48
CA ALA A 47 -1.78 1.44 -13.17
C ALA A 47 -2.10 0.36 -12.13
N TYR A 48 -2.88 0.67 -11.11
CA TYR A 48 -3.29 -0.29 -10.08
C TYR A 48 -4.21 -1.36 -10.65
N VAL A 49 -5.26 -0.94 -11.37
CA VAL A 49 -6.26 -1.84 -11.92
C VAL A 49 -5.70 -2.65 -13.09
N GLY A 50 -4.98 -2.02 -14.02
CA GLY A 50 -4.36 -2.73 -15.14
C GLY A 50 -3.40 -3.82 -14.68
N GLN A 51 -2.58 -3.55 -13.65
CA GLN A 51 -1.70 -4.55 -13.05
C GLN A 51 -2.51 -5.70 -12.42
N SER A 52 -3.48 -5.36 -11.59
CA SER A 52 -4.20 -6.35 -10.78
C SER A 52 -5.17 -7.21 -11.60
N TYR A 53 -5.68 -6.68 -12.71
CA TYR A 53 -6.70 -7.33 -13.53
C TYR A 53 -6.28 -8.71 -14.08
N VAL A 54 -4.97 -8.91 -14.30
CA VAL A 54 -4.40 -10.15 -14.83
C VAL A 54 -3.81 -11.06 -13.76
N LEU A 55 -3.91 -10.66 -12.49
CA LEU A 55 -3.42 -11.41 -11.36
C LEU A 55 -4.51 -12.31 -10.78
N SER A 56 -4.13 -13.54 -10.46
CA SER A 56 -4.96 -14.49 -9.71
C SER A 56 -4.87 -14.25 -8.19
N PRO A 57 -5.73 -14.90 -7.39
CA PRO A 57 -5.58 -14.91 -5.93
C PRO A 57 -4.25 -15.47 -5.44
N ASP A 58 -3.63 -16.35 -6.22
CA ASP A 58 -2.31 -16.91 -5.92
C ASP A 58 -1.14 -15.95 -6.18
N ASP A 59 -1.37 -14.86 -6.92
CA ASP A 59 -0.34 -13.84 -7.13
C ASP A 59 -0.34 -12.86 -5.95
N PHE A 60 0.85 -12.58 -5.40
CA PHE A 60 0.99 -11.72 -4.24
C PHE A 60 1.45 -10.33 -4.66
N ILE A 61 0.81 -9.30 -4.11
CA ILE A 61 1.32 -7.92 -4.19
C ILE A 61 1.81 -7.45 -2.82
N PHE A 62 2.97 -6.81 -2.80
CA PHE A 62 3.50 -6.06 -1.67
C PHE A 62 3.41 -4.58 -2.05
N GLY A 63 2.49 -3.87 -1.41
CA GLY A 63 2.15 -2.50 -1.78
C GLY A 63 3.19 -1.47 -1.36
N SER A 64 3.00 -0.28 -1.88
CA SER A 64 3.66 0.94 -1.43
C SER A 64 2.94 1.53 -0.19
N HIS A 65 3.39 2.70 0.28
CA HIS A 65 2.67 3.46 1.32
C HIS A 65 1.36 4.10 0.81
N ARG A 66 1.09 4.08 -0.52
CA ARG A 66 -0.16 4.50 -1.19
C ARG A 66 -1.03 3.31 -1.53
N SER A 67 -1.13 2.36 -0.63
CA SER A 67 -1.69 1.04 -0.95
C SER A 67 -3.21 0.99 -1.15
N HIS A 68 -3.98 2.07 -0.93
CA HIS A 68 -5.44 2.03 -1.08
C HIS A 68 -5.87 1.52 -2.46
N GLY A 69 -5.36 2.16 -3.55
CA GLY A 69 -5.66 1.74 -4.89
C GLY A 69 -5.13 0.33 -5.21
N GLU A 70 -3.94 0.00 -4.70
CA GLU A 70 -3.32 -1.30 -4.91
C GLU A 70 -4.11 -2.43 -4.25
N ILE A 71 -4.52 -2.25 -2.98
CA ILE A 71 -5.32 -3.27 -2.26
C ILE A 71 -6.72 -3.41 -2.85
N LEU A 72 -7.41 -2.29 -3.15
CA LEU A 72 -8.72 -2.34 -3.76
C LEU A 72 -8.67 -3.05 -5.11
N ALA A 73 -7.78 -2.64 -6.01
CA ALA A 73 -7.63 -3.27 -7.32
C ALA A 73 -7.34 -4.78 -7.22
N LYS A 74 -6.46 -5.19 -6.29
CA LYS A 74 -6.14 -6.61 -6.08
C LYS A 74 -7.32 -7.39 -5.49
N CYS A 75 -8.04 -6.82 -4.54
CA CYS A 75 -9.21 -7.46 -3.94
C CYS A 75 -10.35 -7.60 -4.96
N TYR A 76 -10.61 -6.60 -5.77
CA TYR A 76 -11.61 -6.68 -6.84
C TYR A 76 -11.23 -7.71 -7.90
N SER A 77 -9.96 -7.75 -8.33
CA SER A 77 -9.48 -8.79 -9.24
C SER A 77 -9.73 -10.20 -8.68
N ALA A 78 -9.40 -10.43 -7.42
CA ALA A 78 -9.64 -11.71 -6.75
C ALA A 78 -11.14 -12.05 -6.66
N MET A 79 -11.98 -11.07 -6.26
CA MET A 79 -13.44 -11.22 -6.20
C MET A 79 -14.04 -11.60 -7.55
N HIS A 80 -13.57 -11.02 -8.65
CA HIS A 80 -14.08 -11.34 -9.98
C HIS A 80 -13.76 -12.78 -10.42
N GLN A 81 -12.64 -13.34 -9.96
CA GLN A 81 -12.14 -14.65 -10.35
C GLN A 81 -12.60 -15.81 -9.46
N MET A 82 -12.94 -15.54 -8.21
CA MET A 82 -13.41 -16.55 -7.26
C MET A 82 -14.89 -16.88 -7.45
N ASP A 83 -15.25 -18.13 -7.16
CA ASP A 83 -16.64 -18.55 -7.05
C ASP A 83 -17.27 -18.10 -5.72
N GLU A 84 -18.60 -18.14 -5.65
CA GLU A 84 -19.34 -17.68 -4.47
C GLU A 84 -18.99 -18.46 -3.19
N SER A 85 -18.76 -19.76 -3.30
CA SER A 85 -18.41 -20.61 -2.16
C SER A 85 -17.04 -20.25 -1.58
N GLN A 86 -16.07 -19.94 -2.45
CA GLN A 86 -14.75 -19.47 -2.05
C GLN A 86 -14.84 -18.12 -1.34
N LEU A 87 -15.59 -17.17 -1.92
CA LEU A 87 -15.80 -15.85 -1.33
C LEU A 87 -16.46 -15.94 0.05
N GLU A 88 -17.54 -16.69 0.15
CA GLU A 88 -18.24 -16.91 1.43
C GLU A 88 -17.33 -17.57 2.48
N GLY A 89 -16.57 -18.59 2.07
CA GLY A 89 -15.64 -19.29 2.97
C GLY A 89 -14.60 -18.33 3.54
N ILE A 90 -14.04 -17.46 2.71
CA ILE A 90 -13.06 -16.46 3.12
C ILE A 90 -13.70 -15.43 4.06
N MET A 91 -14.84 -14.84 3.69
CA MET A 91 -15.50 -13.81 4.49
C MET A 91 -15.94 -14.34 5.86
N LYS A 92 -16.50 -15.57 5.93
CA LYS A 92 -16.91 -16.24 7.17
C LYS A 92 -15.71 -16.62 8.05
N GLY A 93 -14.60 -17.04 7.43
CA GLY A 93 -13.38 -17.44 8.17
C GLY A 93 -12.56 -16.26 8.66
N PHE A 94 -12.58 -15.14 7.95
CA PHE A 94 -11.75 -13.98 8.27
C PHE A 94 -12.22 -13.33 9.60
N LEU A 95 -11.30 -13.22 10.56
CA LEU A 95 -11.55 -12.71 11.90
C LEU A 95 -12.79 -13.33 12.57
N GLY A 96 -13.10 -14.61 12.25
CA GLY A 96 -14.30 -15.29 12.77
C GLY A 96 -15.62 -14.69 12.27
N GLY A 97 -15.62 -14.04 11.12
CA GLY A 97 -16.79 -13.38 10.53
C GLY A 97 -17.07 -11.98 11.07
N GLU A 98 -16.19 -11.41 11.90
CA GLU A 98 -16.42 -10.09 12.49
C GLU A 98 -16.60 -9.02 11.42
N THR A 99 -15.69 -8.89 10.45
CA THR A 99 -15.80 -7.93 9.35
C THR A 99 -17.04 -8.19 8.48
N LEU A 100 -17.36 -9.46 8.22
CA LEU A 100 -18.55 -9.85 7.44
C LEU A 100 -19.84 -9.35 8.11
N SER A 101 -19.96 -9.49 9.43
CA SER A 101 -21.16 -9.07 10.18
C SER A 101 -21.51 -7.59 10.04
N TYR A 102 -20.52 -6.75 9.68
CA TYR A 102 -20.74 -5.34 9.35
C TYR A 102 -21.09 -5.17 7.87
N ALA A 103 -20.43 -5.88 6.97
CA ALA A 103 -20.75 -5.82 5.54
C ALA A 103 -22.20 -6.23 5.24
N GLU A 104 -22.74 -7.20 5.99
CA GLU A 104 -24.13 -7.67 5.88
C GLU A 104 -25.17 -6.63 6.32
N LYS A 105 -24.78 -5.56 7.02
CA LYS A 105 -25.69 -4.45 7.38
C LYS A 105 -25.95 -3.48 6.22
N ILE A 106 -25.17 -3.60 5.15
CA ILE A 106 -25.31 -2.81 3.92
C ILE A 106 -26.08 -3.65 2.91
N ASP A 107 -27.10 -3.09 2.25
CA ASP A 107 -27.89 -3.83 1.27
C ASP A 107 -27.01 -4.47 0.19
N TYR A 108 -27.30 -5.70 -0.17
CA TYR A 108 -26.61 -6.45 -1.21
C TYR A 108 -27.57 -7.37 -1.98
N LYS A 109 -27.22 -7.70 -3.22
CA LYS A 109 -28.06 -8.51 -4.13
C LYS A 109 -27.62 -9.97 -4.17
N ASP A 110 -26.32 -10.19 -4.14
CA ASP A 110 -25.68 -11.50 -4.29
C ASP A 110 -24.36 -11.55 -3.51
N THR A 111 -23.68 -12.69 -3.54
CA THR A 111 -22.43 -12.91 -2.84
C THR A 111 -21.30 -11.96 -3.30
N LYS A 112 -21.26 -11.59 -4.59
CA LYS A 112 -20.25 -10.66 -5.08
C LYS A 112 -20.49 -9.23 -4.61
N ASP A 113 -21.74 -8.80 -4.59
CA ASP A 113 -22.14 -7.50 -4.05
C ASP A 113 -21.87 -7.40 -2.54
N LEU A 114 -22.11 -8.51 -1.79
CA LEU A 114 -21.71 -8.62 -0.38
C LEU A 114 -20.18 -8.58 -0.22
N THR A 115 -19.44 -9.24 -1.11
CA THR A 115 -17.96 -9.21 -1.08
C THR A 115 -17.44 -7.80 -1.35
N GLU A 116 -18.07 -7.05 -2.24
CA GLU A 116 -17.75 -5.64 -2.46
C GLU A 116 -17.96 -4.81 -1.18
N ASN A 117 -19.11 -4.98 -0.49
CA ASN A 117 -19.34 -4.35 0.82
C ASN A 117 -18.25 -4.72 1.82
N PHE A 118 -17.87 -6.01 1.87
CA PHE A 118 -16.83 -6.52 2.75
C PHE A 118 -15.46 -5.90 2.46
N ILE A 119 -15.07 -5.77 1.19
CA ILE A 119 -13.81 -5.14 0.77
C ILE A 119 -13.79 -3.67 1.16
N LEU A 120 -14.82 -2.92 0.78
CA LEU A 120 -14.91 -1.49 1.02
C LEU A 120 -14.96 -1.17 2.52
N PHE A 121 -15.78 -1.91 3.28
CA PHE A 121 -15.88 -1.73 4.72
C PHE A 121 -14.59 -2.13 5.43
N GLY A 122 -14.04 -3.30 5.13
CA GLY A 122 -12.82 -3.80 5.77
C GLY A 122 -11.62 -2.88 5.56
N ALA A 123 -11.45 -2.35 4.34
CA ALA A 123 -10.42 -1.39 4.02
C ALA A 123 -10.63 -0.05 4.73
N LEU A 124 -11.85 0.51 4.70
CA LEU A 124 -12.15 1.79 5.33
C LEU A 124 -12.07 1.72 6.87
N ALA A 125 -12.59 0.65 7.45
CA ALA A 125 -12.49 0.37 8.88
C ALA A 125 -11.03 0.29 9.33
N GLU A 126 -10.16 -0.32 8.51
CA GLU A 126 -8.72 -0.35 8.79
C GLU A 126 -8.10 1.04 8.77
N ILE A 127 -8.40 1.83 7.73
CA ILE A 127 -7.90 3.21 7.61
C ILE A 127 -8.32 4.07 8.80
N PHE A 128 -9.53 3.86 9.32
CA PHE A 128 -10.06 4.59 10.48
C PHE A 128 -9.70 3.96 11.83
N ALA A 129 -8.77 3.00 11.83
CA ALA A 129 -8.29 2.32 13.02
C ALA A 129 -9.41 1.60 13.83
N ARG A 130 -10.32 0.93 13.12
CA ARG A 130 -11.41 0.16 13.71
C ARG A 130 -11.02 -1.30 13.90
N LYS A 131 -11.46 -1.89 15.01
CA LYS A 131 -11.19 -3.31 15.34
C LYS A 131 -11.67 -4.28 14.26
N SER A 132 -12.75 -3.94 13.55
CA SER A 132 -13.33 -4.71 12.45
C SER A 132 -12.62 -4.55 11.10
N GLY A 133 -11.58 -3.68 11.03
CA GLY A 133 -10.74 -3.52 9.83
C GLY A 133 -9.87 -4.73 9.54
N PHE A 134 -9.34 -4.81 8.33
CA PHE A 134 -8.57 -5.97 7.84
C PHE A 134 -7.35 -6.33 8.71
N ASN A 135 -6.76 -5.37 9.38
CA ASN A 135 -5.61 -5.57 10.26
C ASN A 135 -5.89 -5.12 11.70
N ARG A 136 -7.16 -5.19 12.09
CA ARG A 136 -7.65 -4.76 13.41
C ARG A 136 -7.44 -3.28 13.72
N GLY A 137 -7.32 -2.46 12.68
CA GLY A 137 -7.05 -1.03 12.80
C GLY A 137 -5.60 -0.69 13.17
N LEU A 138 -4.69 -1.66 13.14
CA LEU A 138 -3.28 -1.47 13.50
C LEU A 138 -2.41 -0.99 12.34
N GLY A 139 -2.85 -1.24 11.10
CA GLY A 139 -2.16 -0.80 9.89
C GLY A 139 -2.49 0.62 9.48
N GLY A 140 -3.71 1.07 9.73
CA GLY A 140 -4.21 2.37 9.30
C GLY A 140 -4.13 2.54 7.78
N SER A 141 -4.00 3.81 7.34
CA SER A 141 -4.01 4.15 5.91
C SER A 141 -2.83 3.57 5.13
N MET A 142 -1.63 3.54 5.71
CA MET A 142 -0.41 3.19 4.97
C MET A 142 -0.10 1.70 4.94
N HIS A 143 -0.70 0.90 5.82
CA HIS A 143 -0.35 -0.52 6.01
C HIS A 143 -1.57 -1.44 5.95
N THR A 144 -2.59 -1.04 5.20
CA THR A 144 -3.76 -1.89 4.92
C THR A 144 -3.36 -3.01 3.98
N PHE A 145 -3.76 -4.25 4.28
CA PHE A 145 -3.56 -5.42 3.43
C PHE A 145 -4.64 -6.48 3.69
N PHE A 146 -4.82 -7.42 2.75
CA PHE A 146 -5.78 -8.52 2.88
C PHE A 146 -5.22 -9.80 2.25
N LEU A 147 -4.58 -10.64 3.07
CA LEU A 147 -3.87 -11.84 2.62
C LEU A 147 -4.71 -12.82 1.79
N PRO A 148 -5.99 -13.10 2.15
CA PRO A 148 -6.78 -14.09 1.41
C PRO A 148 -6.97 -13.76 -0.06
N PHE A 149 -6.87 -12.48 -0.45
CA PHE A 149 -6.96 -12.04 -1.84
C PHE A 149 -5.60 -11.72 -2.47
N GLY A 150 -4.50 -12.07 -1.80
CA GLY A 150 -3.15 -11.89 -2.31
C GLY A 150 -2.57 -10.48 -2.12
N SER A 151 -3.20 -9.63 -1.33
CA SER A 151 -2.60 -8.35 -0.91
C SER A 151 -1.82 -8.56 0.39
N TYR A 152 -0.50 -8.38 0.32
CA TYR A 152 0.44 -8.66 1.41
C TYR A 152 0.94 -7.38 2.08
N PRO A 153 1.44 -7.46 3.32
CA PRO A 153 1.92 -6.29 4.05
C PRO A 153 3.04 -5.57 3.34
N ASN A 154 2.93 -4.25 3.23
CA ASN A 154 4.05 -3.40 2.90
C ASN A 154 4.94 -3.16 4.13
N ASN A 155 5.95 -2.30 4.00
CA ASN A 155 6.87 -1.96 5.09
C ASN A 155 6.91 -0.46 5.34
N ALA A 156 7.01 -0.06 6.62
CA ALA A 156 7.15 1.34 7.02
C ALA A 156 8.51 1.94 6.62
N ILE A 157 9.51 1.10 6.40
CA ILE A 157 10.83 1.54 5.90
C ILE A 157 10.74 1.74 4.40
N VAL A 158 11.09 2.91 3.90
CA VAL A 158 11.08 3.23 2.47
C VAL A 158 11.98 2.23 1.73
N GLY A 159 11.43 1.57 0.71
CA GLY A 159 12.12 0.50 -0.04
C GLY A 159 12.16 -0.87 0.66
N GLY A 160 11.77 -0.96 1.93
CA GLY A 160 11.84 -2.20 2.71
C GLY A 160 10.87 -3.31 2.27
N SER A 161 9.83 -3.00 1.50
CA SER A 161 8.94 -4.02 0.93
C SER A 161 9.62 -4.89 -0.12
N ALA A 162 10.62 -4.36 -0.84
CA ALA A 162 11.31 -5.10 -1.91
C ALA A 162 12.01 -6.38 -1.42
N PRO A 163 12.86 -6.37 -0.38
CA PRO A 163 13.48 -7.60 0.13
C PRO A 163 12.46 -8.55 0.77
N ILE A 164 11.37 -8.04 1.38
CA ILE A 164 10.31 -8.88 1.94
C ILE A 164 9.58 -9.62 0.82
N ALA A 165 9.19 -8.92 -0.24
CA ALA A 165 8.57 -9.49 -1.42
C ALA A 165 9.48 -10.53 -2.09
N ASN A 166 10.78 -10.27 -2.11
CA ASN A 166 11.78 -11.20 -2.63
C ASN A 166 11.84 -12.51 -1.82
N GLY A 167 11.74 -12.42 -0.49
CA GLY A 167 11.61 -13.57 0.38
C GLY A 167 10.34 -14.39 0.08
N ALA A 168 9.21 -13.72 -0.16
CA ALA A 168 7.97 -14.37 -0.55
C ALA A 168 8.08 -15.06 -1.93
N ALA A 169 8.78 -14.44 -2.88
CA ALA A 169 9.03 -15.05 -4.18
C ALA A 169 9.93 -16.29 -4.07
N LEU A 170 10.97 -16.21 -3.24
CA LEU A 170 11.82 -17.36 -2.94
C LEU A 170 11.03 -18.49 -2.26
N PHE A 171 10.15 -18.16 -1.31
CA PHE A 171 9.23 -19.13 -0.70
C PHE A 171 8.40 -19.86 -1.76
N LYS A 172 7.81 -19.12 -2.72
CA LYS A 172 7.05 -19.75 -3.80
C LYS A 172 7.90 -20.70 -4.62
N ARG A 173 9.12 -20.31 -4.96
CA ARG A 173 10.07 -21.15 -5.72
C ARG A 173 10.40 -22.43 -4.97
N ILE A 174 10.87 -22.33 -3.73
CA ILE A 174 11.29 -23.46 -2.90
C ILE A 174 10.13 -24.45 -2.65
N ASN A 175 8.93 -23.92 -2.42
CA ASN A 175 7.76 -24.73 -2.09
C ASN A 175 6.89 -25.05 -3.31
N ARG A 176 7.34 -24.72 -4.52
CA ARG A 176 6.63 -24.97 -5.79
C ARG A 176 5.19 -24.47 -5.77
N LYS A 177 5.00 -23.28 -5.16
CA LYS A 177 3.67 -22.64 -5.08
C LYS A 177 3.38 -21.88 -6.36
N PRO A 178 2.11 -21.90 -6.84
CA PRO A 178 1.71 -21.17 -8.03
C PRO A 178 1.78 -19.67 -7.82
N GLY A 179 1.73 -18.93 -8.94
CA GLY A 179 1.66 -17.48 -8.97
C GLY A 179 3.01 -16.79 -8.79
N ILE A 180 2.98 -15.50 -9.03
CA ILE A 180 4.14 -14.61 -8.95
C ILE A 180 4.04 -13.69 -7.73
N VAL A 181 5.11 -12.95 -7.48
CA VAL A 181 5.13 -11.89 -6.47
C VAL A 181 5.42 -10.56 -7.16
N ILE A 182 4.69 -9.52 -6.78
CA ILE A 182 4.92 -8.16 -7.25
C ILE A 182 5.31 -7.29 -6.06
N SER A 183 6.41 -6.57 -6.20
CA SER A 183 6.80 -5.50 -5.29
C SER A 183 6.49 -4.17 -5.94
N ASN A 184 5.47 -3.47 -5.45
CA ASN A 184 5.14 -2.12 -5.87
C ASN A 184 5.98 -1.11 -5.09
N ILE A 185 6.71 -0.28 -5.81
CA ILE A 185 7.72 0.62 -5.26
C ILE A 185 7.49 2.01 -5.86
N GLY A 186 7.51 3.05 -5.03
CA GLY A 186 7.54 4.42 -5.55
C GLY A 186 8.90 4.72 -6.21
N ASP A 187 8.89 5.53 -7.24
CA ASP A 187 10.10 5.91 -8.00
C ASP A 187 11.22 6.48 -7.11
N ALA A 188 10.89 7.37 -6.18
CA ALA A 188 11.88 7.91 -5.24
C ALA A 188 12.47 6.83 -4.30
N ALA A 189 11.71 5.79 -3.98
CA ALA A 189 12.17 4.70 -3.14
C ALA A 189 13.21 3.80 -3.85
N MET A 190 13.31 3.87 -5.17
CA MET A 190 14.36 3.17 -5.93
C MET A 190 15.77 3.58 -5.49
N ALA A 191 15.96 4.79 -4.95
CA ALA A 191 17.25 5.24 -4.42
C ALA A 191 17.69 4.51 -3.15
N CYS A 192 16.79 3.76 -2.49
CA CYS A 192 17.09 3.08 -1.23
C CYS A 192 17.89 1.78 -1.45
N GLY A 193 18.94 1.58 -0.64
CA GLY A 193 19.81 0.39 -0.70
C GLY A 193 19.05 -0.94 -0.72
N PRO A 194 18.04 -1.17 0.16
CA PRO A 194 17.26 -2.41 0.17
C PRO A 194 16.61 -2.79 -1.16
N VAL A 195 16.23 -1.80 -2.00
CA VAL A 195 15.66 -2.06 -3.32
C VAL A 195 16.72 -2.63 -4.26
N TRP A 196 17.92 -2.04 -4.25
CA TRP A 196 19.05 -2.51 -5.05
C TRP A 196 19.50 -3.90 -4.62
N GLU A 197 19.61 -4.15 -3.31
CA GLU A 197 19.93 -5.45 -2.76
C GLU A 197 18.93 -6.52 -3.18
N ALA A 198 17.61 -6.21 -3.10
CA ALA A 198 16.56 -7.13 -3.51
C ALA A 198 16.62 -7.45 -5.00
N MET A 199 16.82 -6.47 -5.87
CA MET A 199 16.95 -6.68 -7.30
C MET A 199 18.19 -7.49 -7.65
N ASN A 200 19.34 -7.17 -7.04
CA ASN A 200 20.56 -7.92 -7.21
C ASN A 200 20.41 -9.37 -6.75
N PHE A 201 19.84 -9.59 -5.56
CA PHE A 201 19.60 -10.94 -5.04
C PHE A 201 18.71 -11.75 -5.98
N ALA A 202 17.58 -11.20 -6.43
CA ALA A 202 16.67 -11.91 -7.33
C ALA A 202 17.32 -12.28 -8.68
N ALA A 203 18.29 -11.47 -9.13
CA ALA A 203 18.97 -11.66 -10.42
C ALA A 203 20.22 -12.57 -10.35
N MET A 204 20.57 -13.12 -9.16
CA MET A 204 21.75 -13.97 -9.04
C MET A 204 21.64 -15.23 -9.90
N ASP A 205 22.74 -15.56 -10.59
CA ASP A 205 22.82 -16.74 -11.44
C ASP A 205 22.73 -18.07 -10.65
N GLN A 206 23.08 -18.07 -9.37
CA GLN A 206 23.04 -19.27 -8.53
C GLN A 206 21.69 -19.98 -8.54
N PHE A 207 20.58 -19.28 -8.68
CA PHE A 207 19.25 -19.86 -8.74
C PHE A 207 19.02 -20.72 -10.00
N ARG A 208 19.81 -20.51 -11.05
CA ARG A 208 19.77 -21.26 -12.31
C ARG A 208 20.89 -22.29 -12.42
N SER A 209 22.08 -21.92 -11.95
CA SER A 209 23.29 -22.74 -12.17
C SER A 209 23.62 -23.72 -11.04
N LEU A 210 23.23 -23.40 -9.79
CA LEU A 210 23.60 -24.21 -8.62
C LEU A 210 22.43 -24.99 -7.99
N TRP A 211 21.20 -24.66 -8.34
CA TRP A 211 20.01 -25.35 -7.84
C TRP A 211 19.70 -26.56 -8.72
N ARG A 212 18.97 -27.55 -8.17
CA ARG A 212 18.49 -28.68 -8.95
C ARG A 212 17.58 -28.18 -10.08
N GLU A 213 17.61 -28.83 -11.24
CA GLU A 213 16.84 -28.44 -12.42
C GLU A 213 15.35 -28.26 -12.09
N GLU A 214 14.77 -29.15 -11.30
CA GLU A 214 13.38 -29.14 -10.88
C GLU A 214 12.99 -27.96 -9.93
N ASP A 215 13.98 -27.39 -9.24
CA ASP A 215 13.82 -26.25 -8.32
C ASP A 215 14.42 -24.97 -8.92
N GLY A 216 15.07 -25.07 -10.07
CA GLY A 216 15.80 -23.99 -10.72
C GLY A 216 14.94 -22.85 -11.19
N GLY A 217 15.60 -21.75 -11.50
CA GLY A 217 15.00 -20.50 -11.90
C GLY A 217 15.00 -19.45 -10.79
N ASN A 218 15.09 -18.22 -11.21
CA ASN A 218 15.11 -17.09 -10.28
C ASN A 218 13.77 -16.97 -9.51
N PRO A 219 13.78 -16.32 -8.35
CA PRO A 219 12.53 -16.00 -7.64
C PRO A 219 11.53 -15.31 -8.57
N PRO A 220 10.25 -15.74 -8.63
CA PRO A 220 9.26 -15.20 -9.56
C PRO A 220 8.74 -13.82 -9.10
N ILE A 221 9.61 -12.81 -9.18
CA ILE A 221 9.32 -11.46 -8.71
C ILE A 221 9.32 -10.43 -9.84
N LEU A 222 8.30 -9.58 -9.83
CA LEU A 222 8.20 -8.35 -10.60
C LEU A 222 8.47 -7.16 -9.67
N PHE A 223 9.53 -6.40 -9.94
CA PHE A 223 9.75 -5.09 -9.36
C PHE A 223 9.03 -4.06 -10.22
N ASN A 224 7.92 -3.52 -9.72
CA ASN A 224 7.14 -2.51 -10.41
C ASN A 224 7.32 -1.16 -9.75
N PHE A 225 7.85 -0.20 -10.49
CA PHE A 225 8.02 1.17 -10.04
C PHE A 225 6.84 2.02 -10.53
N PHE A 226 6.01 2.48 -9.60
CA PHE A 226 5.02 3.53 -9.89
C PHE A 226 5.76 4.86 -9.96
N ASN A 227 6.12 5.24 -11.18
CA ASN A 227 6.93 6.42 -11.47
C ASN A 227 6.01 7.60 -11.75
N ASN A 228 5.78 8.40 -10.73
CA ASN A 228 5.00 9.63 -10.80
C ASN A 228 5.87 10.90 -10.74
N PHE A 229 7.19 10.72 -10.91
CA PHE A 229 8.22 11.76 -10.99
C PHE A 229 8.52 12.51 -9.69
N TYR A 230 7.79 12.25 -8.60
CA TYR A 230 7.89 13.02 -7.36
C TYR A 230 7.99 12.15 -6.12
N GLY A 231 9.00 12.43 -5.30
CA GLY A 231 9.10 11.94 -3.94
C GLY A 231 8.32 12.81 -2.93
N MET A 232 8.78 12.84 -1.71
CA MET A 232 8.26 13.70 -0.65
C MET A 232 9.00 15.06 -0.71
N GLY A 233 8.31 16.06 -1.27
CA GLY A 233 8.81 17.45 -1.29
C GLY A 233 9.73 17.79 -2.45
N GLY A 234 9.87 16.93 -3.47
CA GLY A 234 10.69 17.22 -4.64
C GLY A 234 10.57 16.18 -5.74
N GLN A 235 11.19 16.49 -6.87
CA GLN A 235 11.24 15.63 -8.04
C GLN A 235 12.18 14.44 -7.83
N THR A 236 11.88 13.31 -8.46
CA THR A 236 12.72 12.12 -8.34
C THR A 236 14.01 12.27 -9.14
N PHE A 237 13.90 12.55 -10.44
CA PHE A 237 15.07 12.73 -11.28
C PHE A 237 15.83 14.02 -10.91
N GLY A 238 17.12 13.88 -10.68
CA GLY A 238 18.02 14.97 -10.31
C GLY A 238 18.12 15.25 -8.80
N GLU A 239 17.11 14.92 -7.99
CA GLU A 239 17.17 15.09 -6.54
C GLU A 239 17.48 13.79 -5.79
N THR A 240 16.75 12.71 -6.09
CA THR A 240 16.97 11.40 -5.44
C THR A 240 17.57 10.36 -6.39
N MET A 241 17.45 10.57 -7.70
CA MET A 241 17.88 9.63 -8.74
C MET A 241 18.78 10.33 -9.75
N GLY A 242 19.92 9.72 -10.05
CA GLY A 242 20.86 10.19 -11.08
C GLY A 242 20.47 9.79 -12.51
N TYR A 243 19.33 9.15 -12.72
CA TYR A 243 18.84 8.70 -14.04
C TYR A 243 17.31 8.79 -14.12
N GLU A 244 16.82 9.06 -15.31
CA GLU A 244 15.41 9.32 -15.56
C GLU A 244 14.60 8.06 -15.87
N ILE A 245 15.19 7.10 -16.57
CA ILE A 245 14.51 5.90 -17.06
C ILE A 245 14.83 4.71 -16.16
N LEU A 246 13.93 4.38 -15.23
CA LEU A 246 14.13 3.31 -14.25
C LEU A 246 14.30 1.93 -14.91
N ALA A 247 13.63 1.69 -16.04
CA ALA A 247 13.76 0.46 -16.79
C ALA A 247 15.20 0.11 -17.20
N ARG A 248 16.08 1.12 -17.37
CA ARG A 248 17.49 0.89 -17.72
C ARG A 248 18.28 0.16 -16.64
N VAL A 249 17.84 0.25 -15.39
CA VAL A 249 18.48 -0.44 -14.26
C VAL A 249 18.43 -1.95 -14.42
N GLY A 250 17.38 -2.48 -15.01
CA GLY A 250 17.28 -3.91 -15.28
C GLY A 250 18.46 -4.45 -16.08
N ALA A 251 18.79 -3.78 -17.19
CA ALA A 251 19.92 -4.16 -18.03
C ALA A 251 21.29 -3.98 -17.33
N ALA A 252 21.40 -3.00 -16.43
CA ALA A 252 22.63 -2.77 -15.66
C ALA A 252 22.86 -3.86 -14.60
N LEU A 253 21.80 -4.42 -14.02
CA LEU A 253 21.89 -5.48 -13.03
C LEU A 253 22.14 -6.85 -13.66
N ASN A 254 21.33 -7.22 -14.63
CA ASN A 254 21.50 -8.47 -15.38
C ASN A 254 20.79 -8.37 -16.74
N PRO A 255 21.52 -8.14 -17.85
CA PRO A 255 20.95 -7.95 -19.17
C PRO A 255 20.22 -9.18 -19.71
N GLU A 256 20.54 -10.38 -19.20
CA GLU A 256 19.96 -11.65 -19.67
C GLU A 256 18.76 -12.10 -18.82
N ALA A 257 18.71 -11.70 -17.55
CA ALA A 257 17.72 -12.19 -16.61
C ALA A 257 16.71 -11.11 -16.17
N MET A 258 17.09 -9.83 -16.13
CA MET A 258 16.21 -8.75 -15.72
C MET A 258 15.49 -8.13 -16.93
N HIS A 259 14.35 -8.70 -17.29
CA HIS A 259 13.54 -8.20 -18.43
C HIS A 259 12.77 -6.95 -18.04
N ALA A 260 13.31 -5.78 -18.35
CA ALA A 260 12.76 -4.49 -17.96
C ALA A 260 12.10 -3.74 -19.12
N GLU A 261 11.01 -3.01 -18.84
CA GLU A 261 10.40 -2.10 -19.79
C GLU A 261 9.72 -0.91 -19.11
N ARG A 262 9.60 0.21 -19.83
CA ARG A 262 8.79 1.36 -19.45
C ARG A 262 7.40 1.23 -20.06
N VAL A 263 6.38 1.48 -19.25
CA VAL A 263 4.97 1.27 -19.61
C VAL A 263 4.18 2.55 -19.38
N ASP A 264 3.26 2.86 -20.28
CA ASP A 264 2.27 3.91 -20.06
C ASP A 264 1.27 3.47 -19.00
N GLY A 265 1.43 3.96 -17.78
CA GLY A 265 0.59 3.66 -16.63
C GLY A 265 -0.73 4.42 -16.62
N LEU A 266 -0.98 5.35 -17.55
CA LEU A 266 -2.30 5.99 -17.72
C LEU A 266 -3.23 5.16 -18.61
N ASN A 267 -2.70 4.15 -19.29
CA ASN A 267 -3.46 3.23 -20.13
C ASN A 267 -3.59 1.86 -19.45
N PRO A 268 -4.78 1.48 -18.91
CA PRO A 268 -4.93 0.22 -18.17
C PRO A 268 -4.70 -1.01 -19.04
N LEU A 269 -4.94 -0.92 -20.36
CA LEU A 269 -4.70 -2.04 -21.29
C LEU A 269 -3.21 -2.25 -21.53
N ALA A 270 -2.41 -1.17 -21.61
CA ALA A 270 -0.97 -1.26 -21.74
C ALA A 270 -0.34 -1.88 -20.50
N VAL A 271 -0.82 -1.50 -19.30
CA VAL A 271 -0.36 -2.08 -18.04
C VAL A 271 -0.73 -3.56 -17.93
N ALA A 272 -1.96 -3.93 -18.28
CA ALA A 272 -2.42 -5.32 -18.27
C ALA A 272 -1.62 -6.19 -19.27
N ASP A 273 -1.36 -5.72 -20.48
CA ASP A 273 -0.52 -6.42 -21.46
C ASP A 273 0.91 -6.62 -20.94
N ALA A 274 1.54 -5.55 -20.47
CA ALA A 274 2.88 -5.64 -19.93
C ALA A 274 2.97 -6.60 -18.73
N THR A 275 2.03 -6.51 -17.79
CA THR A 275 1.97 -7.42 -16.64
C THR A 275 1.78 -8.86 -17.07
N THR A 276 0.92 -9.14 -18.07
CA THR A 276 0.73 -10.47 -18.62
C THR A 276 2.02 -11.05 -19.21
N ARG A 277 2.73 -10.26 -20.00
CA ARG A 277 4.03 -10.68 -20.59
C ARG A 277 5.08 -10.93 -19.51
N LYS A 278 5.15 -10.07 -18.48
CA LYS A 278 6.09 -10.24 -17.36
C LYS A 278 5.75 -11.46 -16.50
N LYS A 279 4.46 -11.68 -16.22
CA LYS A 279 3.98 -12.86 -15.49
C LYS A 279 4.40 -14.15 -16.21
N LYS A 280 4.21 -14.21 -17.52
CA LYS A 280 4.63 -15.37 -18.33
C LYS A 280 6.13 -15.64 -18.20
N ILE A 281 7.00 -14.64 -18.28
CA ILE A 281 8.44 -14.78 -18.10
C ILE A 281 8.76 -15.36 -16.72
N LEU A 282 8.09 -14.91 -15.67
CA LEU A 282 8.29 -15.36 -14.29
C LEU A 282 7.81 -16.80 -14.08
N GLU A 283 6.67 -17.17 -14.66
CA GLU A 283 6.12 -18.52 -14.61
C GLU A 283 7.02 -19.53 -15.34
N GLU A 284 7.71 -19.09 -16.39
CA GLU A 284 8.73 -19.87 -17.11
C GLU A 284 10.10 -19.94 -16.37
N GLY A 285 10.22 -19.34 -15.19
CA GLY A 285 11.46 -19.33 -14.40
C GLY A 285 12.58 -18.44 -14.94
N ARG A 286 12.27 -17.54 -15.89
CA ARG A 286 13.25 -16.70 -16.59
C ARG A 286 13.41 -15.28 -16.01
N GLY A 287 12.74 -14.98 -14.85
CA GLY A 287 12.86 -13.71 -14.19
C GLY A 287 14.19 -13.49 -13.47
N PRO A 288 14.28 -12.45 -12.62
CA PRO A 288 13.22 -11.49 -12.29
C PRO A 288 12.90 -10.51 -13.43
N VAL A 289 11.85 -9.72 -13.24
CA VAL A 289 11.45 -8.69 -14.21
C VAL A 289 11.23 -7.34 -13.54
N LEU A 290 11.32 -6.26 -14.33
CA LEU A 290 11.12 -4.90 -13.87
C LEU A 290 10.14 -4.15 -14.78
N MET A 291 9.26 -3.35 -14.18
CA MET A 291 8.43 -2.38 -14.89
C MET A 291 8.66 -0.96 -14.35
N ASP A 292 8.86 -0.01 -15.25
CA ASP A 292 8.88 1.43 -15.01
C ASP A 292 7.53 1.98 -15.49
N THR A 293 6.53 1.95 -14.60
CA THR A 293 5.13 2.30 -14.89
C THR A 293 4.94 3.79 -14.69
N ILE A 294 4.88 4.53 -15.80
CA ILE A 294 4.74 5.99 -15.80
C ILE A 294 3.32 6.35 -15.42
N THR A 295 3.18 7.08 -14.33
CA THR A 295 1.89 7.56 -13.81
C THR A 295 1.99 9.03 -13.41
N TYR A 296 0.89 9.59 -12.91
CA TYR A 296 0.92 10.88 -12.25
C TYR A 296 -0.10 10.93 -11.12
N ARG A 297 0.24 11.54 -9.98
CA ARG A 297 -0.69 11.77 -8.89
C ARG A 297 -1.18 13.22 -8.89
N PHE A 298 -2.49 13.44 -8.86
CA PHE A 298 -3.07 14.78 -8.84
C PHE A 298 -2.96 15.45 -7.47
N SER A 299 -3.04 14.66 -6.39
CA SER A 299 -2.86 15.14 -5.02
C SER A 299 -1.37 15.31 -4.65
N GLY A 300 -1.08 16.06 -3.59
CA GLY A 300 0.25 16.15 -2.99
C GLY A 300 0.78 14.80 -2.48
N HIS A 301 1.98 14.78 -1.91
CA HIS A 301 2.54 13.56 -1.30
C HIS A 301 1.64 13.04 -0.19
N SER A 302 1.09 13.94 0.61
CA SER A 302 0.07 13.70 1.64
C SER A 302 -0.98 14.81 1.59
N PRO A 303 -2.12 14.67 2.29
CA PRO A 303 -3.15 15.72 2.30
C PRO A 303 -2.69 17.08 2.85
N SER A 304 -1.64 17.08 3.67
CA SER A 304 -1.03 18.30 4.22
C SER A 304 0.08 18.89 3.34
N ASP A 305 0.43 18.23 2.23
CA ASP A 305 1.48 18.68 1.33
C ASP A 305 0.95 19.77 0.38
N ALA A 306 1.54 20.97 0.49
CA ALA A 306 1.20 22.09 -0.37
C ALA A 306 1.63 21.93 -1.83
N SER A 307 2.42 20.89 -2.15
CA SER A 307 2.92 20.58 -3.50
C SER A 307 3.68 21.72 -4.17
N SER A 308 4.38 22.56 -3.40
CA SER A 308 5.12 23.74 -3.90
C SER A 308 6.27 23.40 -4.85
N TYR A 309 6.64 22.14 -4.96
CA TYR A 309 7.70 21.62 -5.84
C TYR A 309 7.23 21.35 -7.29
N ARG A 310 5.95 21.57 -7.59
CA ARG A 310 5.37 21.43 -8.94
C ARG A 310 4.39 22.57 -9.22
N THR A 311 4.22 22.94 -10.48
CA THR A 311 3.32 24.04 -10.86
C THR A 311 1.89 23.57 -11.00
N LYS A 312 0.94 24.50 -10.91
CA LYS A 312 -0.49 24.19 -11.16
C LYS A 312 -0.72 23.80 -12.61
N GLU A 313 -0.06 24.50 -13.53
CA GLU A 313 -0.13 24.25 -14.96
C GLU A 313 0.33 22.82 -15.31
N GLU A 314 1.34 22.31 -14.63
CA GLU A 314 1.78 20.91 -14.80
C GLU A 314 0.68 19.95 -14.37
N VAL A 315 0.08 20.15 -13.20
CA VAL A 315 -1.01 19.29 -12.70
C VAL A 315 -2.20 19.33 -13.66
N GLU A 316 -2.60 20.53 -14.12
CA GLU A 316 -3.70 20.72 -15.08
C GLU A 316 -3.45 20.01 -16.42
N LEU A 317 -2.19 19.97 -16.90
CA LEU A 317 -1.83 19.21 -18.10
C LEU A 317 -2.03 17.70 -17.90
N TRP A 318 -1.65 17.16 -16.76
CA TRP A 318 -1.87 15.76 -16.44
C TRP A 318 -3.36 15.42 -16.22
N GLU A 319 -4.15 16.32 -15.63
CA GLU A 319 -5.60 16.15 -15.49
C GLU A 319 -6.33 16.13 -16.84
N GLN A 320 -5.79 16.76 -17.89
CA GLN A 320 -6.35 16.68 -19.24
C GLN A 320 -6.31 15.26 -19.82
N VAL A 321 -5.30 14.48 -19.43
CA VAL A 321 -5.10 13.07 -19.81
C VAL A 321 -5.47 12.11 -18.68
N ASP A 322 -6.46 12.47 -17.85
CA ASP A 322 -6.96 11.61 -16.76
C ASP A 322 -7.32 10.22 -17.27
N CYS A 323 -6.72 9.20 -16.66
CA CYS A 323 -6.83 7.82 -17.12
C CYS A 323 -8.29 7.28 -17.15
N ILE A 324 -9.14 7.72 -16.23
CA ILE A 324 -10.55 7.33 -16.21
C ILE A 324 -11.28 7.97 -17.36
N LYS A 325 -11.06 9.27 -17.59
CA LYS A 325 -11.69 10.01 -18.67
C LYS A 325 -11.29 9.43 -20.06
N GLU A 326 -9.99 9.25 -20.27
CA GLU A 326 -9.48 8.72 -21.54
C GLU A 326 -9.97 7.29 -21.79
N TYR A 327 -9.96 6.43 -20.77
CA TYR A 327 -10.44 5.07 -20.91
C TYR A 327 -11.96 5.01 -21.10
N SER A 328 -12.74 5.87 -20.43
CA SER A 328 -14.20 6.00 -20.66
C SER A 328 -14.50 6.39 -22.10
N ASN A 329 -13.81 7.43 -22.61
CA ASN A 329 -13.96 7.87 -24.01
C ASN A 329 -13.63 6.74 -25.00
N LEU A 330 -12.59 5.96 -24.73
CA LEU A 330 -12.23 4.80 -25.55
C LEU A 330 -13.35 3.76 -25.56
N LEU A 331 -13.92 3.41 -24.42
CA LEU A 331 -15.00 2.42 -24.33
C LEU A 331 -16.29 2.91 -24.99
N ILE A 332 -16.67 4.16 -24.79
CA ILE A 332 -17.85 4.79 -25.40
C ILE A 332 -17.70 4.82 -26.93
N SER A 333 -16.55 5.27 -27.43
CA SER A 333 -16.31 5.35 -28.89
C SER A 333 -16.31 4.00 -29.57
N ASN A 334 -16.05 2.91 -28.83
CA ASN A 334 -16.15 1.54 -29.32
C ASN A 334 -17.51 0.88 -29.03
N GLY A 335 -18.50 1.60 -28.51
CA GLY A 335 -19.84 1.10 -28.23
C GLY A 335 -19.91 0.05 -27.13
N LEU A 336 -18.97 0.02 -26.20
CA LEU A 336 -18.88 -0.94 -25.09
C LEU A 336 -19.64 -0.48 -23.85
N THR A 337 -19.89 0.80 -23.72
CA THR A 337 -20.68 1.45 -22.66
C THR A 337 -21.14 2.82 -23.11
N THR A 338 -21.96 3.48 -22.29
CA THR A 338 -22.46 4.84 -22.49
C THR A 338 -22.09 5.72 -21.30
N GLN A 339 -22.15 7.04 -21.48
CA GLN A 339 -21.91 7.97 -20.37
C GLN A 339 -22.95 7.79 -19.24
N ASP A 340 -24.22 7.57 -19.61
CA ASP A 340 -25.30 7.35 -18.63
C ASP A 340 -25.06 6.10 -17.77
N GLU A 341 -24.52 5.03 -18.35
CA GLU A 341 -24.16 3.81 -17.60
C GLU A 341 -23.00 4.05 -16.65
N ILE A 342 -21.99 4.79 -17.08
CA ILE A 342 -20.84 5.17 -16.24
C ILE A 342 -21.29 6.04 -15.06
N ASP A 343 -22.10 7.06 -15.34
CA ASP A 343 -22.61 7.99 -14.32
C ASP A 343 -23.53 7.25 -13.32
N GLY A 344 -24.38 6.36 -13.84
CA GLY A 344 -25.25 5.51 -13.02
C GLY A 344 -24.46 4.58 -12.09
N TYR A 345 -23.35 3.98 -12.57
CA TYR A 345 -22.46 3.19 -11.74
C TYR A 345 -21.79 4.01 -10.66
N ALA A 346 -21.22 5.17 -11.02
CA ALA A 346 -20.55 6.06 -10.09
C ALA A 346 -21.51 6.58 -8.98
N ALA A 347 -22.75 6.91 -9.34
CA ALA A 347 -23.78 7.31 -8.38
C ALA A 347 -24.13 6.16 -7.40
N SER A 348 -24.36 4.95 -7.92
CA SER A 348 -24.66 3.78 -7.09
C SER A 348 -23.51 3.43 -6.13
N LEU A 349 -22.26 3.55 -6.60
CA LEU A 349 -21.07 3.36 -5.78
C LEU A 349 -20.95 4.43 -4.69
N THR A 350 -21.24 5.68 -5.02
CA THR A 350 -21.26 6.79 -4.05
C THR A 350 -22.26 6.51 -2.94
N ASP A 351 -23.48 6.11 -3.28
CA ASP A 351 -24.52 5.74 -2.31
C ASP A 351 -24.08 4.58 -1.39
N LYS A 352 -23.41 3.58 -1.96
CA LYS A 352 -22.83 2.44 -1.21
C LYS A 352 -21.74 2.93 -0.27
N LEU A 353 -20.81 3.73 -0.74
CA LEU A 353 -19.71 4.27 0.09
C LEU A 353 -20.22 5.19 1.22
N VAL A 354 -21.31 5.92 1.02
CA VAL A 354 -21.97 6.68 2.10
C VAL A 354 -22.44 5.76 3.22
N LYS A 355 -23.02 4.61 2.88
CA LYS A 355 -23.44 3.61 3.88
C LYS A 355 -22.24 2.98 4.59
N VAL A 356 -21.20 2.61 3.84
CA VAL A 356 -19.94 2.10 4.38
C VAL A 356 -19.29 3.11 5.33
N LEU A 357 -19.21 4.38 4.91
CA LEU A 357 -18.63 5.47 5.69
C LEU A 357 -19.36 5.65 7.02
N LYS A 358 -20.69 5.78 6.98
CA LYS A 358 -21.51 5.93 8.18
C LYS A 358 -21.29 4.80 9.17
N LEU A 359 -21.17 3.58 8.69
CA LEU A 359 -20.91 2.41 9.53
C LEU A 359 -19.50 2.42 10.11
N ALA A 360 -18.49 2.75 9.29
CA ALA A 360 -17.10 2.74 9.71
C ALA A 360 -16.72 3.86 10.71
N ILE A 361 -17.50 4.96 10.76
CA ILE A 361 -17.26 6.06 11.71
C ILE A 361 -18.05 5.94 13.01
N ASP A 362 -18.99 5.02 13.10
CA ASP A 362 -19.82 4.81 14.30
C ASP A 362 -18.99 4.15 15.40
N ASP A 363 -18.67 4.89 16.45
CA ASP A 363 -17.80 4.41 17.54
C ASP A 363 -18.45 3.31 18.39
N GLU A 364 -19.81 3.25 18.44
CA GLU A 364 -20.53 2.18 19.16
C GLU A 364 -20.62 0.90 18.31
N ALA A 365 -20.97 1.04 17.05
CA ALA A 365 -21.10 -0.09 16.13
C ALA A 365 -19.73 -0.67 15.76
N THR A 366 -18.72 0.16 15.49
CA THR A 366 -17.39 -0.24 15.04
C THR A 366 -16.29 0.35 15.93
N PRO A 367 -16.11 -0.16 17.16
CA PRO A 367 -15.16 0.37 18.10
C PRO A 367 -13.71 0.18 17.64
N ARG A 368 -12.81 0.96 18.19
CA ARG A 368 -11.37 0.73 18.09
C ARG A 368 -10.96 -0.44 18.97
N VAL A 369 -9.75 -0.97 18.76
CA VAL A 369 -9.19 -1.97 19.69
C VAL A 369 -9.04 -1.36 21.10
N ALA A 370 -9.28 -2.18 22.10
CA ALA A 370 -9.12 -1.77 23.50
C ALA A 370 -7.65 -1.49 23.83
N ASP A 371 -7.43 -0.64 24.83
CA ASP A 371 -6.10 -0.43 25.39
C ASP A 371 -5.52 -1.77 25.86
N GLY A 372 -4.24 -1.97 25.66
CA GLY A 372 -3.56 -3.23 25.99
C GLY A 372 -3.72 -4.35 24.96
N TYR A 373 -4.56 -4.19 23.92
CA TYR A 373 -4.66 -5.22 22.85
C TYR A 373 -3.30 -5.44 22.16
N ILE A 374 -2.51 -4.39 21.99
CA ILE A 374 -1.18 -4.47 21.36
C ILE A 374 -0.29 -5.45 22.12
N ASP A 375 -0.34 -5.46 23.45
CA ASP A 375 0.45 -6.35 24.29
C ASP A 375 0.13 -7.83 24.02
N THR A 376 -1.10 -8.14 23.60
CA THR A 376 -1.53 -9.50 23.29
C THR A 376 -1.08 -9.99 21.92
N VAL A 377 -0.72 -9.09 20.99
CA VAL A 377 -0.38 -9.45 19.60
C VAL A 377 1.07 -9.17 19.23
N MET A 378 1.76 -8.26 19.94
CA MET A 378 3.16 -7.93 19.66
C MET A 378 4.16 -8.94 20.23
N PHE A 379 3.78 -9.65 21.28
CA PHE A 379 4.66 -10.60 21.95
C PHE A 379 4.17 -12.02 21.64
N SER A 380 4.98 -12.80 20.97
CA SER A 380 4.69 -14.20 20.66
C SER A 380 4.78 -15.12 21.88
N ASN A 381 5.33 -14.63 22.99
CA ASN A 381 5.49 -15.36 24.25
C ASN A 381 4.51 -14.82 25.30
N GLU A 382 3.69 -15.70 25.88
CA GLU A 382 2.86 -15.37 27.04
C GLU A 382 3.67 -15.06 28.31
N LYS A 383 4.97 -15.30 28.27
CA LYS A 383 5.91 -14.95 29.35
C LYS A 383 6.72 -13.72 28.92
N VAL A 384 6.28 -12.57 29.35
CA VAL A 384 7.17 -11.41 29.49
C VAL A 384 8.04 -11.70 30.70
N GLU A 385 9.35 -11.87 30.51
CA GLU A 385 10.24 -11.88 31.67
C GLU A 385 10.14 -10.50 32.32
N ALA A 386 9.65 -10.47 33.54
CA ALA A 386 9.68 -9.24 34.32
C ALA A 386 11.13 -8.99 34.71
N PHE A 387 11.69 -7.92 34.20
CA PHE A 387 13.03 -7.47 34.60
C PHE A 387 12.99 -6.67 35.90
N ASP A 388 11.85 -6.57 36.57
CA ASP A 388 11.64 -5.78 37.78
C ASP A 388 12.52 -6.21 38.95
N ASP A 389 12.94 -7.46 38.97
CA ASP A 389 13.83 -8.04 39.99
C ASP A 389 15.31 -8.11 39.52
N ALA A 390 15.60 -7.65 38.32
CA ALA A 390 16.96 -7.65 37.81
C ALA A 390 17.78 -6.54 38.52
N THR A 391 18.79 -6.95 39.28
CA THR A 391 19.76 -5.99 39.85
C THR A 391 20.68 -5.53 38.71
N PRO A 392 20.78 -4.23 38.44
CA PRO A 392 21.73 -3.70 37.45
C PRO A 392 23.16 -4.18 37.76
N GLU A 393 23.90 -4.60 36.73
CA GLU A 393 25.31 -5.03 36.88
C GLU A 393 26.21 -3.93 37.43
N ILE A 394 25.82 -2.67 37.23
CA ILE A 394 26.53 -1.49 37.75
C ILE A 394 25.58 -0.69 38.62
N ASP A 395 25.99 -0.35 39.83
CA ASP A 395 25.23 0.54 40.69
C ASP A 395 24.94 1.86 39.97
N LEU A 396 23.66 2.24 39.91
CA LEU A 396 23.21 3.45 39.22
C LEU A 396 23.90 4.71 39.78
N GLU A 397 24.16 4.75 41.06
CA GLU A 397 24.85 5.89 41.68
C GLU A 397 26.33 6.03 41.24
N ASP A 398 26.97 4.92 40.92
CA ASP A 398 28.37 4.88 40.49
C ASP A 398 28.57 4.90 39.00
N ASN A 399 27.49 4.75 38.21
CA ASN A 399 27.56 4.77 36.76
C ASN A 399 28.04 6.15 36.25
N PRO A 400 29.17 6.22 35.51
CA PRO A 400 29.71 7.48 35.00
C PRO A 400 28.73 8.22 34.08
N ARG A 401 27.85 7.47 33.35
CA ARG A 401 26.84 8.04 32.45
C ARG A 401 25.70 8.68 33.22
N VAL A 402 25.22 8.04 34.28
CA VAL A 402 24.20 8.60 35.18
C VAL A 402 24.73 9.90 35.82
N LYS A 403 26.00 9.89 36.30
CA LYS A 403 26.66 11.08 36.81
C LYS A 403 26.81 12.20 35.79
N ALA A 404 27.07 11.85 34.52
CA ALA A 404 27.16 12.82 33.43
C ALA A 404 25.80 13.42 33.11
N LEU A 405 24.73 12.58 33.04
CA LEU A 405 23.37 13.01 32.81
C LEU A 405 22.80 13.86 33.94
N ALA A 406 23.11 13.52 35.19
CA ALA A 406 22.70 14.29 36.36
C ALA A 406 23.25 15.73 36.33
N LYS A 407 24.34 15.97 35.61
CA LYS A 407 24.94 17.30 35.43
C LYS A 407 24.33 18.09 34.27
N LYS A 408 23.58 17.44 33.34
CA LYS A 408 22.93 18.12 32.22
C LYS A 408 21.75 18.93 32.73
N VAL A 409 21.85 20.24 32.65
CA VAL A 409 20.74 21.16 32.95
C VAL A 409 20.37 21.87 31.67
N ARG A 410 19.14 21.69 31.23
CA ARG A 410 18.54 22.46 30.12
C ARG A 410 17.53 23.44 30.69
N THR A 411 17.49 24.62 30.14
CA THR A 411 16.52 25.65 30.51
C THR A 411 15.44 25.68 29.47
N SER A 412 14.17 25.46 29.85
CA SER A 412 13.04 25.73 28.97
C SER A 412 12.83 27.26 28.88
N VAL A 413 12.45 27.71 27.69
CA VAL A 413 12.18 29.12 27.40
C VAL A 413 10.68 29.29 27.04
N ASP A 414 10.12 30.45 27.36
CA ASP A 414 8.79 30.84 26.94
C ASP A 414 8.79 31.29 25.45
N GLU A 415 7.63 31.69 24.96
CA GLU A 415 7.43 32.18 23.59
C GLU A 415 8.30 33.39 23.20
N ASN A 416 8.86 34.10 24.18
CA ASN A 416 9.75 35.23 24.02
C ASN A 416 11.26 34.86 24.19
N GLY A 417 11.56 33.57 24.34
CA GLY A 417 12.91 33.08 24.55
C GLY A 417 13.43 33.30 25.99
N LYS A 418 12.56 33.69 26.93
CA LYS A 418 12.96 33.92 28.33
C LYS A 418 12.94 32.61 29.13
N PRO A 419 13.98 32.31 29.93
CA PRO A 419 14.01 31.13 30.76
C PRO A 419 12.84 31.06 31.76
N VAL A 420 12.02 29.98 31.67
CA VAL A 420 10.85 29.77 32.52
C VAL A 420 11.19 28.96 33.78
N SER A 421 12.00 27.93 33.62
CA SER A 421 12.45 27.11 34.73
C SER A 421 13.73 26.35 34.41
N LYS A 422 14.51 26.00 35.48
CA LYS A 422 15.57 25.00 35.38
C LYS A 422 14.97 23.63 35.61
N MET A 423 14.53 22.96 34.56
CA MET A 423 14.14 21.55 34.63
C MET A 423 15.26 20.66 34.07
N ARG A 424 15.46 19.52 34.70
CA ARG A 424 16.27 18.47 34.09
C ARG A 424 15.46 17.92 32.90
N MET A 425 15.93 18.14 31.70
CA MET A 425 15.32 17.62 30.48
C MET A 425 16.30 16.64 29.85
N TYR A 426 15.83 15.41 29.65
CA TYR A 426 16.55 14.37 28.94
C TYR A 426 15.94 14.18 27.54
N GLN A 427 16.76 13.93 26.56
CA GLN A 427 16.28 13.44 25.27
C GLN A 427 16.10 11.92 25.38
N PHE A 428 15.19 11.33 24.58
CA PHE A 428 14.96 9.89 24.55
C PHE A 428 16.27 9.09 24.35
N ARG A 429 17.15 9.58 23.47
CA ARG A 429 18.48 8.99 23.28
C ARG A 429 19.35 8.97 24.54
N ASP A 430 19.16 9.91 25.45
CA ASP A 430 19.94 9.96 26.72
C ASP A 430 19.53 8.79 27.61
N GLY A 431 18.24 8.38 27.60
CA GLY A 431 17.75 7.19 28.29
C GLY A 431 18.13 5.85 27.63
N LEU A 432 18.37 5.85 26.31
CA LEU A 432 18.83 4.64 25.62
C LEU A 432 20.30 4.31 25.89
N PHE A 433 21.08 5.26 26.40
CA PHE A 433 22.50 5.06 26.72
C PHE A 433 22.75 4.74 28.20
N GLU A 434 21.72 4.66 29.00
CA GLU A 434 21.72 4.19 30.38
C GLU A 434 21.12 2.78 30.50
#